data_de04a4d5859fc77523072cb4617e6e1d
#
_entry.id   de04a4d5859fc77523072cb4617e6e1d
#
_cell.length_a   1.000
_cell.length_b   1.000
_cell.length_c   1.000
_cell.angle_alpha   90.00
_cell.angle_beta   90.00
_cell.angle_gamma   90.00
#
_symmetry.space_group_name_H-M   'P 1'
#
loop_
_entity.id
_entity.type
_entity.pdbx_description
1 polymer ?
#
loop_
_entity_poly.entity_id
_entity_poly.type
_entity_poly.pdbx_seq_one_letter_code
_entity_poly.pdbx_strand_id
1 'polypeptide(L)'
;LHTTIAPTMLRGSPKENVLPQEAAAWINYRIAPQDTADAVIERARQATSGLGVTLEWENGVAYDPAPVSSTSSRAYRLLAALASDDGRVPVAPGLVTATTDSRHMVGIATDVYRFQPIVIALAEFPMIHGTDEHMTLDNLRRMCEFYARLIATATR
;
A
#
# COMPACT_ATOMS: atom_id res chain seq x y z
N LEU A 1 -6.79 11.27 -5.51
CA LEU A 1 -6.67 9.83 -5.25
C LEU A 1 -8.04 9.19 -5.36
N HIS A 2 -8.13 8.01 -5.95
CA HIS A 2 -9.36 7.21 -6.07
C HIS A 2 -9.01 5.73 -5.97
N THR A 3 -10.02 4.92 -5.63
CA THR A 3 -9.90 3.47 -5.66
C THR A 3 -9.66 3.00 -7.10
N THR A 4 -8.63 2.18 -7.31
CA THR A 4 -8.33 1.61 -8.62
C THR A 4 -8.87 0.20 -8.75
N ILE A 5 -9.16 -0.20 -10.00
CA ILE A 5 -9.70 -1.51 -10.36
C ILE A 5 -8.83 -2.13 -11.44
N ALA A 6 -8.48 -3.40 -11.28
CA ALA A 6 -7.70 -4.16 -12.24
C ALA A 6 -8.23 -5.59 -12.36
N PRO A 7 -8.85 -5.97 -13.48
CA PRO A 7 -9.10 -7.37 -13.83
C PRO A 7 -7.74 -8.07 -14.02
N THR A 8 -7.46 -9.08 -13.23
CA THR A 8 -6.13 -9.71 -13.22
C THR A 8 -6.13 -11.12 -13.78
N MET A 9 -7.23 -11.85 -13.60
CA MET A 9 -7.36 -13.22 -14.11
C MET A 9 -8.76 -13.47 -14.66
N LEU A 10 -8.84 -14.34 -15.66
CA LEU A 10 -10.08 -14.87 -16.20
C LEU A 10 -9.99 -16.38 -16.28
N ARG A 11 -11.07 -17.07 -15.94
CA ARG A 11 -11.24 -18.50 -16.14
C ARG A 11 -12.54 -18.75 -16.88
N GLY A 12 -12.50 -19.66 -17.82
CA GLY A 12 -13.67 -20.05 -18.60
C GLY A 12 -13.47 -21.44 -19.19
N SER A 13 -13.73 -21.60 -20.50
CA SER A 13 -13.60 -22.91 -21.14
C SER A 13 -12.16 -23.45 -21.13
N PRO A 14 -12.00 -24.78 -20.94
CA PRO A 14 -10.70 -25.44 -21.06
C PRO A 14 -10.27 -25.66 -22.53
N LYS A 15 -11.17 -25.43 -23.50
CA LYS A 15 -10.93 -25.64 -24.95
C LYS A 15 -11.70 -24.60 -25.77
N GLU A 16 -11.16 -24.29 -26.94
CA GLU A 16 -11.70 -23.28 -27.87
C GLU A 16 -13.08 -23.61 -28.43
N ASN A 17 -13.47 -24.87 -28.46
CA ASN A 17 -14.73 -25.35 -29.04
C ASN A 17 -15.74 -25.85 -28.00
N VAL A 18 -15.54 -25.56 -26.73
CA VAL A 18 -16.43 -25.95 -25.62
C VAL A 18 -16.91 -24.70 -24.87
N LEU A 19 -18.22 -24.54 -24.72
CA LEU A 19 -18.76 -23.50 -23.86
C LEU A 19 -18.58 -23.88 -22.39
N PRO A 20 -18.08 -22.97 -21.55
CA PRO A 20 -17.91 -23.23 -20.13
C PRO A 20 -19.27 -23.29 -19.42
N GLN A 21 -19.41 -24.16 -18.43
CA GLN A 21 -20.54 -24.16 -17.51
C GLN A 21 -20.43 -23.03 -16.49
N GLU A 22 -19.19 -22.64 -16.15
CA GLU A 22 -18.88 -21.57 -15.23
C GLU A 22 -17.76 -20.70 -15.83
N ALA A 23 -17.82 -19.42 -15.56
CA ALA A 23 -16.74 -18.49 -15.84
C ALA A 23 -16.48 -17.61 -14.60
N ALA A 24 -15.25 -17.27 -14.37
CA ALA A 24 -14.85 -16.42 -13.25
C ALA A 24 -13.86 -15.34 -13.69
N ALA A 25 -13.96 -14.20 -13.04
CA ALA A 25 -12.99 -13.10 -13.19
C ALA A 25 -12.49 -12.69 -11.80
N TRP A 26 -11.19 -12.53 -11.66
CA TRP A 26 -10.57 -11.94 -10.46
C TRP A 26 -10.30 -10.49 -10.73
N ILE A 27 -10.81 -9.65 -9.84
CA ILE A 27 -10.68 -8.20 -9.95
C ILE A 27 -10.00 -7.70 -8.68
N ASN A 28 -8.81 -7.14 -8.83
CA ASN A 28 -8.06 -6.55 -7.74
C ASN A 28 -8.48 -5.08 -7.57
N TYR A 29 -8.72 -4.68 -6.33
CA TYR A 29 -8.98 -3.29 -5.96
C TYR A 29 -7.87 -2.77 -5.04
N ARG A 30 -7.38 -1.57 -5.34
CA ARG A 30 -6.58 -0.78 -4.40
C ARG A 30 -7.45 0.32 -3.86
N ILE A 31 -7.94 0.10 -2.64
CA ILE A 31 -8.94 0.95 -2.01
C ILE A 31 -8.28 2.23 -1.51
N ALA A 32 -8.80 3.39 -1.93
CA ALA A 32 -8.31 4.69 -1.50
C ALA A 32 -8.69 4.96 -0.04
N PRO A 33 -7.93 5.79 0.70
CA PRO A 33 -8.15 6.01 2.13
C PRO A 33 -9.54 6.53 2.52
N GLN A 34 -10.25 7.18 1.60
CA GLN A 34 -11.60 7.70 1.81
C GLN A 34 -12.72 6.70 1.44
N ASP A 35 -12.35 5.49 1.03
CA ASP A 35 -13.28 4.45 0.57
C ASP A 35 -13.22 3.24 1.51
N THR A 36 -14.17 2.30 1.37
CA THR A 36 -14.21 1.07 2.16
C THR A 36 -14.39 -0.15 1.27
N ALA A 37 -14.02 -1.31 1.78
CA ALA A 37 -14.24 -2.59 1.10
C ALA A 37 -15.74 -2.81 0.81
N ASP A 38 -16.60 -2.52 1.77
CA ASP A 38 -18.06 -2.65 1.60
C ASP A 38 -18.61 -1.72 0.52
N ALA A 39 -18.13 -0.48 0.44
CA ALA A 39 -18.53 0.44 -0.61
C ALA A 39 -18.03 -0.02 -2.00
N VAL A 40 -16.88 -0.63 -2.07
CA VAL A 40 -16.33 -1.19 -3.32
C VAL A 40 -17.18 -2.35 -3.80
N ILE A 41 -17.47 -3.35 -2.96
CA ILE A 41 -18.28 -4.51 -3.36
C ILE A 41 -19.70 -4.10 -3.71
N GLU A 42 -20.27 -3.11 -3.04
CA GLU A 42 -21.61 -2.61 -3.34
C GLU A 42 -21.67 -1.92 -4.71
N ARG A 43 -20.67 -1.11 -5.06
CA ARG A 43 -20.54 -0.54 -6.42
C ARG A 43 -20.39 -1.63 -7.49
N ALA A 44 -19.63 -2.67 -7.18
CA ALA A 44 -19.49 -3.81 -8.08
C ALA A 44 -20.83 -4.55 -8.27
N ARG A 45 -21.62 -4.75 -7.20
CA ARG A 45 -22.96 -5.35 -7.29
C ARG A 45 -23.90 -4.50 -8.15
N GLN A 46 -23.88 -3.20 -7.96
CA GLN A 46 -24.69 -2.28 -8.78
C GLN A 46 -24.28 -2.34 -10.26
N ALA A 47 -22.98 -2.33 -10.54
CA ALA A 47 -22.47 -2.39 -11.91
C ALA A 47 -22.76 -3.71 -12.64
N THR A 48 -22.92 -4.80 -11.88
CA THR A 48 -23.21 -6.13 -12.43
C THR A 48 -24.67 -6.56 -12.26
N SER A 49 -25.54 -5.64 -11.78
CA SER A 49 -26.95 -5.92 -11.59
C SER A 49 -27.62 -6.38 -12.89
N GLY A 50 -28.37 -7.48 -12.79
CA GLY A 50 -29.06 -8.09 -13.96
C GLY A 50 -28.17 -8.96 -14.84
N LEU A 51 -26.88 -9.11 -14.58
CA LEU A 51 -25.99 -9.95 -15.36
C LEU A 51 -25.95 -11.43 -14.92
N GLY A 52 -26.64 -11.78 -13.82
CA GLY A 52 -26.66 -13.15 -13.31
C GLY A 52 -25.31 -13.62 -12.75
N VAL A 53 -24.45 -12.71 -12.29
CA VAL A 53 -23.16 -13.03 -11.67
C VAL A 53 -23.24 -12.96 -10.16
N THR A 54 -22.43 -13.78 -9.48
CA THR A 54 -22.22 -13.73 -8.04
C THR A 54 -20.91 -13.03 -7.75
N LEU A 55 -20.89 -12.16 -6.74
CA LEU A 55 -19.70 -11.45 -6.29
C LEU A 55 -19.36 -11.91 -4.87
N GLU A 56 -18.10 -12.25 -4.67
CA GLU A 56 -17.58 -12.62 -3.36
C GLU A 56 -16.16 -12.11 -3.17
N TRP A 57 -15.73 -11.94 -1.93
CA TRP A 57 -14.33 -11.71 -1.63
C TRP A 57 -13.56 -13.01 -1.75
N GLU A 58 -12.41 -12.97 -2.43
CA GLU A 58 -11.52 -14.11 -2.48
C GLU A 58 -11.11 -14.51 -1.06
N ASN A 59 -11.22 -15.80 -0.74
CA ASN A 59 -11.04 -16.34 0.60
C ASN A 59 -11.95 -15.74 1.69
N GLY A 60 -13.05 -15.09 1.30
CA GLY A 60 -14.01 -14.50 2.22
C GLY A 60 -13.50 -13.29 3.02
N VAL A 61 -12.38 -12.68 2.61
CA VAL A 61 -11.71 -11.61 3.37
C VAL A 61 -11.52 -10.37 2.52
N ALA A 62 -11.87 -9.22 3.10
CA ALA A 62 -11.55 -7.89 2.59
C ALA A 62 -10.94 -7.05 3.72
N TYR A 63 -10.13 -6.08 3.34
CA TYR A 63 -9.48 -5.17 4.28
C TYR A 63 -9.74 -3.73 3.86
N ASP A 64 -10.17 -2.93 4.81
CA ASP A 64 -10.23 -1.49 4.64
C ASP A 64 -8.80 -0.89 4.58
N PRO A 65 -8.64 0.26 3.94
CA PRO A 65 -7.41 1.02 4.00
C PRO A 65 -7.05 1.34 5.45
N ALA A 66 -5.75 1.33 5.76
CA ALA A 66 -5.30 1.82 7.05
C ALA A 66 -5.67 3.31 7.21
N PRO A 67 -6.03 3.77 8.42
CA PRO A 67 -6.30 5.17 8.68
C PRO A 67 -5.14 6.08 8.27
N VAL A 68 -5.45 7.28 7.81
CA VAL A 68 -4.43 8.28 7.47
C VAL A 68 -3.86 8.85 8.76
N SER A 69 -2.55 8.67 8.95
CA SER A 69 -1.84 9.17 10.13
C SER A 69 -1.71 10.69 10.12
N SER A 70 -1.71 11.32 11.29
CA SER A 70 -1.67 12.77 11.45
C SER A 70 -0.33 13.37 11.05
N THR A 71 -0.34 14.42 10.24
CA THR A 71 0.86 15.22 9.94
C THR A 71 1.16 16.28 10.99
N SER A 72 0.30 16.44 12.00
CA SER A 72 0.49 17.39 13.10
C SER A 72 0.91 16.73 14.42
N SER A 73 1.08 15.42 14.47
CA SER A 73 1.52 14.71 15.66
C SER A 73 2.98 15.01 16.03
N ARG A 74 3.35 14.76 17.30
CA ARG A 74 4.75 14.86 17.74
C ARG A 74 5.64 13.90 16.95
N ALA A 75 5.14 12.68 16.71
CA ALA A 75 5.89 11.65 16.00
C ALA A 75 6.17 12.04 14.54
N TYR A 76 5.17 12.61 13.83
CA TYR A 76 5.39 13.12 12.48
C TYR A 76 6.42 14.25 12.45
N ARG A 77 6.28 15.25 13.35
CA ARG A 77 7.22 16.37 13.41
C ARG A 77 8.65 15.92 13.68
N LEU A 78 8.84 14.95 14.60
CA LEU A 78 10.15 14.37 14.86
C LEU A 78 10.72 13.67 13.62
N LEU A 79 9.92 12.81 12.99
CA LEU A 79 10.31 12.10 11.77
C LEU A 79 10.69 13.08 10.65
N ALA A 80 9.86 14.09 10.42
CA ALA A 80 10.10 15.12 9.40
C ALA A 80 11.35 15.94 9.69
N ALA A 81 11.59 16.33 10.96
CA ALA A 81 12.80 17.06 11.36
C ALA A 81 14.07 16.25 11.10
N LEU A 82 14.07 14.96 11.44
CA LEU A 82 15.21 14.08 11.17
C LEU A 82 15.40 13.81 9.67
N ALA A 83 14.31 13.65 8.93
CA ALA A 83 14.35 13.39 7.50
C ALA A 83 14.76 14.62 6.67
N SER A 84 14.51 15.84 7.19
CA SER A 84 14.88 17.08 6.52
C SER A 84 16.37 17.38 6.49
N ASP A 85 17.19 16.60 7.20
CA ASP A 85 18.62 16.84 7.34
C ASP A 85 18.93 18.29 7.72
N ASP A 86 18.40 18.74 8.87
CA ASP A 86 18.48 20.10 9.39
C ASP A 86 17.90 21.15 8.42
N GLY A 87 16.82 20.80 7.72
CA GLY A 87 16.11 21.70 6.81
C GLY A 87 16.71 21.80 5.40
N ARG A 88 17.72 21.00 5.10
CA ARG A 88 18.37 20.97 3.77
C ARG A 88 17.53 20.24 2.72
N VAL A 89 16.69 19.31 3.16
CA VAL A 89 15.83 18.51 2.27
C VAL A 89 14.37 18.81 2.59
N PRO A 90 13.54 19.17 1.60
CA PRO A 90 12.11 19.34 1.83
C PRO A 90 11.45 18.01 2.15
N VAL A 91 10.56 18.00 3.15
CA VAL A 91 9.78 16.83 3.55
C VAL A 91 8.31 17.08 3.30
N ALA A 92 7.67 16.15 2.61
CA ALA A 92 6.24 16.18 2.36
C ALA A 92 5.61 14.83 2.74
N PRO A 93 4.38 14.81 3.26
CA PRO A 93 3.66 13.57 3.46
C PRO A 93 3.31 12.94 2.11
N GLY A 94 3.45 11.62 2.04
CA GLY A 94 3.09 10.83 0.87
C GLY A 94 2.17 9.67 1.25
N LEU A 95 1.55 9.06 0.25
CA LEU A 95 0.77 7.85 0.40
C LEU A 95 1.58 6.66 -0.11
N VAL A 96 1.77 5.66 0.73
CA VAL A 96 2.30 4.36 0.30
C VAL A 96 1.17 3.57 -0.35
N THR A 97 1.33 3.28 -1.64
CA THR A 97 0.33 2.58 -2.46
C THR A 97 0.47 1.06 -2.42
N ALA A 98 1.35 0.55 -1.54
CA ALA A 98 1.61 -0.87 -1.33
C ALA A 98 1.14 -1.33 0.05
N THR A 99 0.85 -2.62 0.18
CA THR A 99 0.58 -3.25 1.47
C THR A 99 1.89 -3.57 2.17
N THR A 100 1.96 -3.28 3.48
CA THR A 100 3.11 -3.62 4.34
C THR A 100 2.60 -4.21 5.67
N ASP A 101 3.49 -4.82 6.44
CA ASP A 101 3.16 -5.34 7.78
C ASP A 101 2.70 -4.26 8.76
N SER A 102 2.91 -2.99 8.44
CA SER A 102 2.37 -1.86 9.21
C SER A 102 0.84 -1.89 9.34
N ARG A 103 0.11 -2.62 8.48
CA ARG A 103 -1.34 -2.86 8.62
C ARG A 103 -1.70 -3.51 9.96
N HIS A 104 -0.81 -4.32 10.51
CA HIS A 104 -1.02 -4.99 11.79
C HIS A 104 -0.85 -4.06 13.00
N MET A 105 -0.34 -2.85 12.78
CA MET A 105 -0.23 -1.83 13.83
C MET A 105 -1.50 -0.99 13.98
N VAL A 106 -2.45 -1.12 13.05
CA VAL A 106 -3.76 -0.46 13.14
C VAL A 106 -4.49 -0.98 14.38
N GLY A 107 -4.95 -0.06 15.23
CA GLY A 107 -5.58 -0.39 16.52
C GLY A 107 -4.60 -0.57 17.69
N ILE A 108 -3.27 -0.69 17.42
CA ILE A 108 -2.23 -0.72 18.44
C ILE A 108 -1.60 0.67 18.62
N ALA A 109 -1.37 1.37 17.52
CA ALA A 109 -0.81 2.72 17.50
C ALA A 109 -1.79 3.72 16.89
N THR A 110 -1.83 4.93 17.43
CA THR A 110 -2.68 6.02 16.91
C THR A 110 -2.25 6.46 15.51
N ASP A 111 -0.93 6.52 15.28
CA ASP A 111 -0.34 6.90 14.01
C ASP A 111 0.70 5.87 13.57
N VAL A 112 0.73 5.56 12.29
CA VAL A 112 1.69 4.63 11.69
C VAL A 112 2.32 5.26 10.46
N TYR A 113 3.62 5.57 10.54
CA TYR A 113 4.37 6.19 9.44
C TYR A 113 5.25 5.17 8.76
N ARG A 114 5.15 5.12 7.43
CA ARG A 114 5.97 4.25 6.58
C ARG A 114 7.07 5.09 5.96
N PHE A 115 8.27 4.96 6.46
CA PHE A 115 9.40 5.77 6.03
C PHE A 115 10.70 4.96 6.04
N GLN A 116 11.49 5.13 5.00
CA GLN A 116 12.86 4.64 4.92
C GLN A 116 13.76 5.78 4.43
N PRO A 117 14.88 6.07 5.13
CA PRO A 117 15.79 7.16 4.78
C PRO A 117 16.77 6.74 3.67
N ILE A 118 16.23 6.25 2.55
CA ILE A 118 17.01 5.81 1.39
C ILE A 118 16.81 6.76 0.21
N VAL A 119 17.81 6.80 -0.65
CA VAL A 119 17.78 7.50 -1.93
C VAL A 119 17.75 6.48 -3.04
N ILE A 120 16.71 6.48 -3.85
CA ILE A 120 16.53 5.60 -5.01
C ILE A 120 16.26 6.49 -6.22
N ALA A 121 17.01 6.27 -7.30
CA ALA A 121 16.72 6.90 -8.56
C ALA A 121 15.50 6.28 -9.23
N LEU A 122 14.75 7.06 -10.01
CA LEU A 122 13.57 6.54 -10.73
C LEU A 122 13.89 5.33 -11.61
N ALA A 123 15.09 5.28 -12.18
CA ALA A 123 15.54 4.15 -13.00
C ALA A 123 15.75 2.86 -12.19
N GLU A 124 15.89 2.94 -10.87
CA GLU A 124 16.09 1.79 -9.97
C GLU A 124 14.76 1.21 -9.44
N PHE A 125 13.64 1.91 -9.61
CA PHE A 125 12.33 1.41 -9.16
C PHE A 125 11.97 0.01 -9.69
N PRO A 126 12.25 -0.36 -10.95
CA PRO A 126 11.94 -1.69 -11.46
C PRO A 126 12.69 -2.84 -10.80
N MET A 127 13.79 -2.57 -10.07
CA MET A 127 14.52 -3.63 -9.34
C MET A 127 13.81 -4.06 -8.05
N ILE A 128 12.92 -3.22 -7.51
CA ILE A 128 12.16 -3.56 -6.29
C ILE A 128 11.26 -4.76 -6.58
N HIS A 129 11.47 -5.86 -5.85
CA HIS A 129 10.87 -7.17 -6.12
C HIS A 129 11.21 -7.75 -7.50
N GLY A 130 12.24 -7.22 -8.14
CA GLY A 130 12.74 -7.64 -9.44
C GLY A 130 14.05 -8.42 -9.37
N THR A 131 14.64 -8.63 -10.55
CA THR A 131 15.97 -9.23 -10.66
C THR A 131 17.02 -8.25 -10.14
N ASP A 132 17.99 -8.77 -9.39
CA ASP A 132 19.11 -8.00 -8.82
C ASP A 132 18.66 -6.90 -7.83
N GLU A 133 17.58 -7.16 -7.06
CA GLU A 133 17.18 -6.26 -5.98
C GLU A 133 18.31 -6.12 -4.96
N HIS A 134 18.78 -4.92 -4.75
CA HIS A 134 19.88 -4.63 -3.84
C HIS A 134 19.75 -3.25 -3.19
N MET A 135 20.56 -3.03 -2.17
CA MET A 135 20.70 -1.74 -1.50
C MET A 135 22.16 -1.32 -1.52
N THR A 136 22.41 -0.05 -1.79
CA THR A 136 23.79 0.50 -1.70
C THR A 136 24.26 0.56 -0.24
N LEU A 137 25.57 0.44 -0.03
CA LEU A 137 26.15 0.58 1.32
C LEU A 137 25.88 1.96 1.93
N ASP A 138 25.79 3.01 1.10
CA ASP A 138 25.43 4.35 1.56
C ASP A 138 23.99 4.41 2.07
N ASN A 139 23.04 3.78 1.40
CA ASN A 139 21.67 3.69 1.89
C ASN A 139 21.58 2.88 3.20
N LEU A 140 22.31 1.78 3.31
CA LEU A 140 22.38 1.00 4.54
C LEU A 140 22.92 1.85 5.70
N ARG A 141 24.02 2.58 5.49
CA ARG A 141 24.59 3.49 6.49
C ARG A 141 23.58 4.58 6.90
N ARG A 142 22.93 5.23 5.94
CA ARG A 142 21.89 6.24 6.19
C ARG A 142 20.77 5.68 7.06
N MET A 143 20.33 4.47 6.80
CA MET A 143 19.30 3.81 7.62
C MET A 143 19.78 3.60 9.06
N CYS A 144 20.98 3.07 9.25
CA CYS A 144 21.52 2.84 10.60
C CYS A 144 21.65 4.16 11.39
N GLU A 145 22.20 5.19 10.78
CA GLU A 145 22.38 6.51 11.40
C GLU A 145 21.02 7.17 11.72
N PHE A 146 20.09 7.11 10.80
CA PHE A 146 18.75 7.69 10.98
C PHE A 146 18.00 7.03 12.13
N TYR A 147 17.93 5.69 12.15
CA TYR A 147 17.19 4.98 13.19
C TYR A 147 17.87 5.09 14.56
N ALA A 148 19.19 5.14 14.64
CA ALA A 148 19.91 5.42 15.87
C ALA A 148 19.53 6.81 16.43
N ARG A 149 19.50 7.84 15.59
CA ARG A 149 19.06 9.20 15.97
C ARG A 149 17.59 9.23 16.36
N LEU A 150 16.72 8.55 15.60
CA LEU A 150 15.29 8.48 15.87
C LEU A 150 15.02 7.88 17.26
N ILE A 151 15.61 6.73 17.57
CA ILE A 151 15.46 6.06 18.86
C ILE A 151 15.97 6.97 19.98
N ALA A 152 17.18 7.50 19.85
CA ALA A 152 17.77 8.37 20.87
C ALA A 152 16.95 9.65 21.15
N THR A 153 16.22 10.15 20.15
CA THR A 153 15.43 11.38 20.29
C THR A 153 13.99 11.07 20.75
N ALA A 154 13.42 9.95 20.32
CA ALA A 154 12.05 9.56 20.68
C ALA A 154 11.91 9.11 22.14
N THR A 155 13.00 8.65 22.77
CA THR A 155 13.03 8.14 24.15
C THR A 155 13.36 9.21 25.21
N ARG A 156 13.55 10.44 24.80
CA ARG A 156 13.72 11.62 25.67
C ARG A 156 12.38 12.37 25.85
#